data_fd8c68399f30b62c58f1e58641252eba
#
_entry.id   fd8c68399f30b62c58f1e58641252eba
#
_cell.length_a   1.000
_cell.length_b   1.000
_cell.length_c   1.000
_cell.angle_alpha   90.00
_cell.angle_beta   90.00
_cell.angle_gamma   90.00
#
_symmetry.space_group_name_H-M   'P 1'
#
loop_
_entity.id
_entity.type
_entity.pdbx_description
1 polymer ?
#
loop_
_entity_poly.entity_id
_entity_poly.type
_entity_poly.pdbx_seq_one_letter_code
_entity_poly.pdbx_strand_id
1 'polypeptide(L)'
;VQHAKYLSERAYEPVTPTSERWASLTFDQHRAIRFKSDLSLPLSPNDSVTVQLLPPGRALNNPVRINLIEDGKVVPVPFDPAFFSLGEAAPENLSEVGGDYSGFRLHGSLNSPDTLDEFLVFQGASYFRAIAKGHVYGLSARGLAIDIGEESGEEFPIFTDFWLERNAETDQPITLYALMDSPGITGIYTFKT
;
A
#
# COMPACT_ATOMS: atom_id res chain seq x y z
N VAL A 1 -0.29 -1.68 -17.98
CA VAL A 1 0.77 -1.84 -18.98
C VAL A 1 0.93 -0.56 -19.80
N GLN A 2 -0.13 -0.03 -20.44
CA GLN A 2 -0.01 1.19 -21.27
C GLN A 2 0.52 2.39 -20.48
N HIS A 3 0.10 2.59 -19.22
CA HIS A 3 0.59 3.67 -18.37
C HIS A 3 2.09 3.53 -18.05
N ALA A 4 2.56 2.33 -17.73
CA ALA A 4 3.98 2.09 -17.50
C ALA A 4 4.82 2.37 -18.77
N LYS A 5 4.33 1.95 -19.93
CA LYS A 5 4.98 2.28 -21.21
C LYS A 5 5.05 3.78 -21.44
N TYR A 6 3.95 4.50 -21.18
CA TYR A 6 3.92 5.95 -21.32
C TYR A 6 4.96 6.63 -20.42
N LEU A 7 5.10 6.19 -19.16
CA LEU A 7 6.10 6.73 -18.23
C LEU A 7 7.53 6.42 -18.69
N SER A 8 7.79 5.20 -19.16
CA SER A 8 9.13 4.79 -19.60
C SER A 8 9.65 5.54 -20.84
N GLU A 9 8.78 6.22 -21.57
CA GLU A 9 9.13 7.03 -22.76
C GLU A 9 9.35 8.52 -22.39
N ARG A 10 9.30 8.90 -21.10
CA ARG A 10 9.43 10.28 -20.61
C ARG A 10 10.53 10.41 -19.56
N ALA A 11 10.96 11.63 -19.33
CA ALA A 11 11.80 11.92 -18.18
C ALA A 11 11.05 11.62 -16.89
N TYR A 12 11.74 11.02 -15.93
CA TYR A 12 11.19 10.73 -14.62
C TYR A 12 10.74 12.03 -13.92
N GLU A 13 9.56 12.00 -13.38
CA GLU A 13 9.01 13.08 -12.54
C GLU A 13 8.80 12.54 -11.12
N PRO A 14 9.53 13.04 -10.10
CA PRO A 14 9.35 12.57 -8.73
C PRO A 14 7.91 12.74 -8.25
N VAL A 15 7.42 11.75 -7.54
CA VAL A 15 6.09 11.84 -6.90
C VAL A 15 6.11 12.98 -5.89
N THR A 16 5.10 13.85 -5.95
CA THR A 16 4.94 14.91 -4.95
C THR A 16 4.66 14.30 -3.59
N PRO A 17 5.50 14.55 -2.58
CA PRO A 17 5.26 14.01 -1.24
C PRO A 17 3.92 14.47 -0.67
N THR A 18 3.38 13.69 0.26
CA THR A 18 2.19 14.08 1.03
C THR A 18 2.41 15.41 1.76
N SER A 19 1.33 16.06 2.17
CA SER A 19 1.42 17.39 2.80
C SER A 19 2.33 17.38 4.03
N GLU A 20 3.00 18.51 4.28
CA GLU A 20 3.90 18.69 5.42
C GLU A 20 3.21 18.38 6.76
N ARG A 21 1.91 18.62 6.85
CA ARG A 21 1.14 18.30 8.06
C ARG A 21 1.15 16.81 8.39
N TRP A 22 1.10 15.93 7.40
CA TRP A 22 1.26 14.50 7.58
C TRP A 22 2.72 14.12 7.82
N ALA A 23 3.64 14.71 7.07
CA ALA A 23 5.06 14.41 7.16
C ALA A 23 5.66 14.81 8.53
N SER A 24 5.15 15.86 9.16
CA SER A 24 5.63 16.37 10.46
C SER A 24 5.11 15.63 11.70
N LEU A 25 4.24 14.63 11.53
CA LEU A 25 3.72 13.87 12.67
C LEU A 25 4.85 13.23 13.49
N THR A 26 4.75 13.29 14.81
CA THR A 26 5.62 12.51 15.70
C THR A 26 5.27 11.03 15.62
N PHE A 27 6.11 10.17 16.19
CA PHE A 27 5.84 8.73 16.24
C PHE A 27 4.52 8.42 16.95
N ASP A 28 4.28 9.03 18.12
CA ASP A 28 3.08 8.78 18.91
C ASP A 28 1.82 9.30 18.21
N GLN A 29 1.92 10.46 17.56
CA GLN A 29 0.82 11.01 16.75
C GLN A 29 0.45 10.08 15.60
N HIS A 30 1.43 9.63 14.82
CA HIS A 30 1.18 8.72 13.70
C HIS A 30 0.65 7.36 14.18
N ARG A 31 1.20 6.83 15.27
CA ARG A 31 0.73 5.56 15.88
C ARG A 31 -0.70 5.64 16.40
N ALA A 32 -1.16 6.83 16.77
CA ALA A 32 -2.53 7.05 17.23
C ALA A 32 -3.58 7.06 16.09
N ILE A 33 -3.14 7.08 14.85
CA ILE A 33 -4.02 6.99 13.68
C ILE A 33 -4.17 5.52 13.30
N ARG A 34 -5.41 5.00 13.37
CA ARG A 34 -5.71 3.59 13.14
C ARG A 34 -6.78 3.43 12.09
N PHE A 35 -6.56 2.54 11.13
CA PHE A 35 -7.61 2.14 10.22
C PHE A 35 -8.75 1.45 11.00
N LYS A 36 -10.00 1.80 10.70
CA LYS A 36 -11.19 1.19 11.29
C LYS A 36 -11.45 -0.17 10.65
N SER A 37 -11.29 -1.25 11.40
CA SER A 37 -11.38 -2.62 10.88
C SER A 37 -12.75 -2.97 10.29
N ASP A 38 -13.81 -2.34 10.78
CA ASP A 38 -15.17 -2.47 10.26
C ASP A 38 -15.38 -1.83 8.88
N LEU A 39 -14.43 -0.99 8.44
CA LEU A 39 -14.40 -0.38 7.11
C LEU A 39 -13.39 -1.06 6.16
N SER A 40 -12.88 -2.25 6.51
CA SER A 40 -11.99 -3.01 5.64
C SER A 40 -12.64 -3.31 4.30
N LEU A 41 -11.90 -3.13 3.20
CA LEU A 41 -12.41 -3.33 1.85
C LEU A 41 -12.32 -4.82 1.49
N PRO A 42 -13.42 -5.51 1.14
CA PRO A 42 -13.38 -6.91 0.77
C PRO A 42 -12.70 -7.14 -0.58
N LEU A 43 -11.83 -8.15 -0.66
CA LEU A 43 -11.22 -8.64 -1.91
C LEU A 43 -11.73 -10.02 -2.32
N SER A 44 -12.42 -10.71 -1.43
CA SER A 44 -12.97 -12.04 -1.69
C SER A 44 -14.37 -12.15 -1.10
N PRO A 45 -15.18 -13.13 -1.56
CA PRO A 45 -16.49 -13.42 -0.95
C PRO A 45 -16.36 -13.71 0.54
N ASN A 46 -17.39 -13.34 1.30
CA ASN A 46 -17.47 -13.52 2.75
C ASN A 46 -16.33 -12.83 3.54
N ASP A 47 -15.73 -11.79 2.94
CA ASP A 47 -14.65 -11.01 3.56
C ASP A 47 -13.46 -11.86 4.03
N SER A 48 -13.25 -13.04 3.43
CA SER A 48 -12.17 -13.95 3.81
C SER A 48 -10.78 -13.36 3.54
N VAL A 49 -10.68 -12.40 2.61
CA VAL A 49 -9.54 -11.52 2.44
C VAL A 49 -10.01 -10.07 2.34
N THR A 50 -9.41 -9.20 3.15
CA THR A 50 -9.74 -7.78 3.19
C THR A 50 -8.51 -6.90 3.12
N VAL A 51 -8.71 -5.64 2.70
CA VAL A 51 -7.68 -4.60 2.64
C VAL A 51 -7.92 -3.55 3.71
N GLN A 52 -6.87 -3.16 4.39
CA GLN A 52 -6.81 -1.97 5.21
C GLN A 52 -5.78 -1.00 4.66
N LEU A 53 -6.15 0.26 4.55
CA LEU A 53 -5.32 1.31 3.98
C LEU A 53 -4.43 1.93 5.07
N LEU A 54 -3.24 2.36 4.71
CA LEU A 54 -2.27 2.91 5.65
C LEU A 54 -2.16 4.42 5.47
N PRO A 55 -2.25 5.19 6.58
CA PRO A 55 -2.15 6.64 6.52
C PRO A 55 -0.71 7.06 6.17
N PRO A 56 -0.52 8.22 5.54
CA PRO A 56 0.81 8.78 5.33
C PRO A 56 1.38 9.32 6.64
N GLY A 57 2.62 9.71 6.61
CA GLY A 57 3.23 10.45 7.71
C GLY A 57 4.67 10.05 7.99
N ARG A 58 5.38 10.97 8.64
CA ARG A 58 6.81 10.79 8.96
C ARG A 58 7.63 10.52 7.67
N ALA A 59 8.48 9.48 7.70
CA ALA A 59 9.23 9.04 6.53
C ALA A 59 8.38 8.33 5.46
N LEU A 60 7.11 8.04 5.74
CA LEU A 60 6.15 7.40 4.83
C LEU A 60 5.33 8.46 4.10
N ASN A 61 6.01 9.31 3.36
CA ASN A 61 5.45 10.50 2.74
C ASN A 61 5.30 10.40 1.21
N ASN A 62 5.67 9.28 0.61
CA ASN A 62 5.40 9.00 -0.78
C ASN A 62 3.96 8.47 -0.93
N PRO A 63 3.07 9.22 -1.58
CA PRO A 63 1.71 8.78 -1.79
C PRO A 63 1.64 7.61 -2.77
N VAL A 64 0.68 6.71 -2.52
CA VAL A 64 0.33 5.63 -3.44
C VAL A 64 -1.14 5.71 -3.81
N ARG A 65 -1.45 5.49 -5.07
CA ARG A 65 -2.83 5.38 -5.54
C ARG A 65 -3.31 3.94 -5.42
N ILE A 66 -4.45 3.76 -4.77
CA ILE A 66 -5.08 2.44 -4.60
C ILE A 66 -6.30 2.36 -5.50
N ASN A 67 -6.41 1.27 -6.24
CA ASN A 67 -7.53 0.97 -7.10
C ASN A 67 -7.99 -0.46 -6.85
N LEU A 68 -9.28 -0.70 -6.91
CA LEU A 68 -9.86 -2.03 -7.00
C LEU A 68 -10.13 -2.38 -8.47
N ILE A 69 -10.05 -3.66 -8.80
CA ILE A 69 -10.56 -4.17 -10.07
C ILE A 69 -11.80 -5.00 -9.74
N GLU A 70 -12.96 -4.52 -10.19
CA GLU A 70 -14.26 -5.14 -9.99
C GLU A 70 -14.90 -5.40 -11.35
N ASP A 71 -15.22 -6.65 -11.65
CA ASP A 71 -15.79 -7.05 -12.95
C ASP A 71 -15.00 -6.51 -14.16
N GLY A 72 -13.67 -6.51 -14.03
CA GLY A 72 -12.77 -6.01 -15.08
C GLY A 72 -12.71 -4.48 -15.20
N LYS A 73 -13.36 -3.74 -14.29
CA LYS A 73 -13.34 -2.28 -14.26
C LYS A 73 -12.46 -1.78 -13.13
N VAL A 74 -11.69 -0.72 -13.39
CA VAL A 74 -10.87 -0.06 -12.39
C VAL A 74 -11.73 0.94 -11.60
N VAL A 75 -11.78 0.78 -10.29
CA VAL A 75 -12.49 1.64 -9.34
C VAL A 75 -11.45 2.27 -8.42
N PRO A 76 -11.15 3.58 -8.56
CA PRO A 76 -10.24 4.26 -7.65
C PRO A 76 -10.78 4.27 -6.21
N VAL A 77 -9.87 4.16 -5.24
CA VAL A 77 -10.15 4.33 -3.82
C VAL A 77 -9.52 5.65 -3.36
N PRO A 78 -10.24 6.77 -3.43
CA PRO A 78 -9.73 8.06 -3.01
C PRO A 78 -9.44 8.05 -1.51
N PHE A 79 -8.50 8.92 -1.08
CA PHE A 79 -8.25 9.09 0.34
C PHE A 79 -9.50 9.62 1.04
N ASP A 80 -9.89 8.92 2.11
CA ASP A 80 -10.99 9.33 2.98
C ASP A 80 -10.53 9.23 4.44
N PRO A 81 -10.47 10.37 5.17
CA PRO A 81 -10.12 10.37 6.59
C PRO A 81 -11.13 9.58 7.45
N ALA A 82 -12.35 9.36 6.96
CA ALA A 82 -13.35 8.56 7.66
C ALA A 82 -12.92 7.10 7.89
N PHE A 83 -12.00 6.59 7.08
CA PHE A 83 -11.42 5.26 7.30
C PHE A 83 -10.57 5.14 8.57
N PHE A 84 -10.18 6.27 9.16
CA PHE A 84 -9.26 6.26 10.30
C PHE A 84 -9.94 6.74 11.59
N SER A 85 -9.60 6.08 12.69
CA SER A 85 -9.85 6.59 14.03
C SER A 85 -8.63 7.37 14.52
N LEU A 86 -8.87 8.49 15.20
CA LEU A 86 -7.84 9.33 15.78
C LEU A 86 -7.85 9.12 17.30
N GLY A 87 -6.77 8.55 17.84
CA GLY A 87 -6.57 8.45 19.29
C GLY A 87 -6.13 9.78 19.89
N GLU A 88 -6.04 9.86 21.21
CA GLU A 88 -5.75 11.08 21.95
C GLU A 88 -4.46 11.81 21.52
N ALA A 89 -3.44 11.07 21.09
CA ALA A 89 -2.19 11.66 20.64
C ALA A 89 -2.24 12.20 19.20
N ALA A 90 -3.27 11.87 18.42
CA ALA A 90 -3.40 12.36 17.05
C ALA A 90 -3.72 13.87 17.08
N PRO A 91 -3.19 14.65 16.11
CA PRO A 91 -3.52 16.07 16.03
C PRO A 91 -5.03 16.27 15.84
N GLU A 92 -5.60 17.25 16.54
CA GLU A 92 -6.93 17.75 16.25
C GLU A 92 -7.00 18.21 14.79
N ASN A 93 -8.13 18.06 14.13
CA ASN A 93 -8.39 18.49 12.76
C ASN A 93 -7.58 17.76 11.67
N LEU A 94 -6.91 16.65 11.97
CA LEU A 94 -6.21 15.87 10.94
C LEU A 94 -7.20 15.31 9.89
N SER A 95 -8.43 15.02 10.31
CA SER A 95 -9.53 14.59 9.43
C SER A 95 -9.98 15.65 8.41
N GLU A 96 -9.68 16.92 8.66
CA GLU A 96 -10.01 18.03 7.75
C GLU A 96 -8.95 18.23 6.67
N VAL A 97 -7.82 17.56 6.80
CA VAL A 97 -6.69 17.67 5.87
C VAL A 97 -6.82 16.56 4.84
N GLY A 98 -6.91 16.93 3.58
CA GLY A 98 -6.74 16.00 2.48
C GLY A 98 -5.42 15.24 2.61
N GLY A 99 -5.36 14.04 2.11
CA GLY A 99 -4.17 13.21 2.20
C GLY A 99 -4.14 12.18 1.10
N ASP A 100 -3.20 11.27 1.26
CA ASP A 100 -2.97 10.14 0.39
C ASP A 100 -2.79 8.90 1.25
N TYR A 101 -2.74 7.73 0.64
CA TYR A 101 -2.32 6.53 1.34
C TYR A 101 -0.80 6.37 1.20
N SER A 102 -0.13 5.84 2.21
CA SER A 102 1.28 5.44 2.14
C SER A 102 1.46 3.98 1.75
N GLY A 103 0.37 3.24 1.67
CA GLY A 103 0.35 1.82 1.39
C GLY A 103 -0.93 1.15 1.86
N PHE A 104 -0.89 -0.15 1.97
CA PHE A 104 -2.01 -0.97 2.43
C PHE A 104 -1.50 -2.29 3.02
N ARG A 105 -2.41 -3.00 3.69
CA ARG A 105 -2.17 -4.34 4.19
C ARG A 105 -3.35 -5.25 3.90
N LEU A 106 -3.07 -6.53 3.67
CA LEU A 106 -4.07 -7.56 3.49
C LEU A 106 -4.21 -8.40 4.75
N HIS A 107 -5.45 -8.66 5.10
CA HIS A 107 -5.81 -9.59 6.17
C HIS A 107 -6.55 -10.78 5.59
N GLY A 108 -6.25 -11.97 6.10
CA GLY A 108 -6.90 -13.22 5.69
C GLY A 108 -6.74 -14.31 6.74
N SER A 109 -7.51 -15.38 6.59
CA SER A 109 -7.45 -16.53 7.48
C SER A 109 -6.19 -17.37 7.19
N LEU A 110 -5.04 -16.94 7.71
CA LEU A 110 -3.75 -17.55 7.43
C LEU A 110 -3.55 -18.85 8.22
N ASN A 111 -3.74 -18.82 9.54
CA ASN A 111 -3.45 -19.91 10.45
C ASN A 111 -4.67 -20.39 11.24
N SER A 112 -5.75 -19.62 11.25
CA SER A 112 -7.01 -19.94 11.92
C SER A 112 -8.18 -19.46 11.06
N PRO A 113 -9.25 -20.25 10.91
CA PRO A 113 -10.43 -19.82 10.14
C PRO A 113 -11.19 -18.66 10.82
N ASP A 114 -11.02 -18.49 12.12
CA ASP A 114 -11.76 -17.53 12.93
C ASP A 114 -11.01 -16.20 13.11
N THR A 115 -9.80 -16.08 12.54
CA THR A 115 -8.96 -14.90 12.71
C THR A 115 -8.43 -14.42 11.36
N LEU A 116 -8.60 -13.15 11.08
CA LEU A 116 -7.97 -12.49 9.94
C LEU A 116 -6.60 -11.95 10.36
N ASP A 117 -5.56 -12.66 9.99
CA ASP A 117 -4.17 -12.26 10.24
C ASP A 117 -3.70 -11.28 9.15
N GLU A 118 -2.88 -10.29 9.52
CA GLU A 118 -2.12 -9.50 8.55
C GLU A 118 -1.07 -10.39 7.89
N PHE A 119 -1.20 -10.67 6.60
CA PHE A 119 -0.27 -11.56 5.91
C PHE A 119 0.55 -10.90 4.81
N LEU A 120 0.14 -9.71 4.34
CA LEU A 120 0.86 -8.97 3.30
C LEU A 120 0.73 -7.47 3.56
N VAL A 121 1.86 -6.75 3.53
CA VAL A 121 1.92 -5.29 3.69
C VAL A 121 2.80 -4.70 2.60
N PHE A 122 2.33 -3.62 1.99
CA PHE A 122 3.11 -2.76 1.11
C PHE A 122 3.14 -1.37 1.72
N GLN A 123 4.33 -0.87 2.04
CA GLN A 123 4.48 0.48 2.57
C GLN A 123 5.93 0.96 2.43
N GLY A 124 6.10 2.18 1.92
CA GLY A 124 7.39 2.84 1.76
C GLY A 124 8.21 2.32 0.57
N ALA A 125 8.61 3.20 -0.32
CA ALA A 125 9.34 2.89 -1.55
C ALA A 125 8.75 1.66 -2.28
N SER A 126 9.55 0.61 -2.51
CA SER A 126 9.09 -0.65 -3.08
C SER A 126 9.11 -1.82 -2.08
N TYR A 127 9.07 -1.51 -0.78
CA TYR A 127 9.13 -2.53 0.25
C TYR A 127 7.78 -3.22 0.46
N PHE A 128 7.86 -4.51 0.74
CA PHE A 128 6.72 -5.30 1.18
C PHE A 128 7.17 -6.35 2.18
N ARG A 129 6.22 -6.82 2.99
CA ARG A 129 6.40 -7.92 3.93
C ARG A 129 5.29 -8.93 3.72
N ALA A 130 5.63 -10.20 3.69
CA ALA A 130 4.68 -11.29 3.56
C ALA A 130 4.92 -12.37 4.61
N ILE A 131 3.84 -12.99 5.09
CA ILE A 131 3.82 -14.14 5.99
C ILE A 131 3.17 -15.30 5.23
N ALA A 132 3.85 -16.42 5.13
CA ALA A 132 3.30 -17.62 4.50
C ALA A 132 2.40 -18.41 5.46
N LYS A 133 1.45 -19.17 4.92
CA LYS A 133 0.59 -20.06 5.69
C LYS A 133 1.43 -21.04 6.52
N GLY A 134 1.07 -21.22 7.77
CA GLY A 134 1.79 -22.07 8.74
C GLY A 134 3.00 -21.38 9.38
N HIS A 135 3.27 -20.10 9.05
CA HIS A 135 4.35 -19.32 9.65
C HIS A 135 3.80 -18.21 10.55
N VAL A 136 4.61 -17.83 11.56
CA VAL A 136 4.30 -16.73 12.50
C VAL A 136 5.06 -15.47 12.11
N TYR A 137 6.23 -15.62 11.49
CA TYR A 137 7.10 -14.52 11.12
C TYR A 137 7.10 -14.33 9.60
N GLY A 138 6.99 -13.08 9.18
CA GLY A 138 7.09 -12.69 7.78
C GLY A 138 8.51 -12.33 7.37
N LEU A 139 8.74 -12.35 6.07
CA LEU A 139 9.94 -11.85 5.43
C LEU A 139 9.65 -10.53 4.74
N SER A 140 10.60 -9.61 4.83
CA SER A 140 10.56 -8.35 4.11
C SER A 140 11.45 -8.43 2.87
N ALA A 141 10.97 -7.84 1.79
CA ALA A 141 11.70 -7.69 0.56
C ALA A 141 11.37 -6.34 -0.06
N ARG A 142 12.08 -5.98 -1.12
CA ARG A 142 11.75 -4.83 -1.97
C ARG A 142 11.64 -5.28 -3.42
N GLY A 143 10.84 -4.56 -4.20
CA GLY A 143 10.60 -4.90 -5.59
C GLY A 143 11.87 -4.87 -6.42
N LEU A 144 12.70 -3.84 -6.24
CA LEU A 144 13.97 -3.70 -6.93
C LEU A 144 14.96 -2.90 -6.08
N ALA A 145 16.24 -3.19 -6.30
CA ALA A 145 17.36 -2.48 -5.75
C ALA A 145 18.34 -2.14 -6.88
N ILE A 146 18.72 -0.87 -7.00
CA ILE A 146 19.58 -0.36 -8.07
C ILE A 146 20.78 0.32 -7.41
N ASP A 147 21.96 0.12 -7.98
CA ASP A 147 23.23 0.74 -7.57
C ASP A 147 23.57 0.54 -6.09
N ILE A 148 23.31 -0.67 -5.56
CA ILE A 148 23.63 -1.03 -4.18
C ILE A 148 25.13 -1.02 -3.99
N GLY A 149 25.60 -0.15 -3.07
CA GLY A 149 27.01 -0.04 -2.72
C GLY A 149 27.85 0.80 -3.68
N GLU A 150 27.23 1.45 -4.65
CA GLU A 150 27.91 2.40 -5.53
C GLU A 150 28.21 3.73 -4.80
N GLU A 151 29.32 4.37 -5.17
CA GLU A 151 29.72 5.67 -4.59
C GLU A 151 28.70 6.78 -4.91
N SER A 152 27.98 6.67 -6.02
CA SER A 152 26.90 7.58 -6.44
C SER A 152 25.69 7.54 -5.53
N GLY A 153 25.58 6.53 -4.67
CA GLY A 153 24.44 6.25 -3.85
C GLY A 153 23.44 5.29 -4.52
N GLU A 154 22.58 4.70 -3.71
CA GLU A 154 21.57 3.75 -4.13
C GLU A 154 20.32 4.47 -4.66
N GLU A 155 19.77 3.99 -5.77
CA GLU A 155 18.45 4.40 -6.25
C GLU A 155 17.35 3.54 -5.61
N PHE A 156 16.29 4.21 -5.12
CA PHE A 156 15.14 3.57 -4.49
C PHE A 156 13.89 3.69 -5.37
N PRO A 157 13.63 2.71 -6.25
CA PRO A 157 12.37 2.67 -6.98
C PRO A 157 11.17 2.60 -6.03
N ILE A 158 10.08 3.29 -6.39
CA ILE A 158 8.87 3.37 -5.57
C ILE A 158 7.69 2.73 -6.28
N PHE A 159 6.81 2.10 -5.52
CA PHE A 159 5.48 1.75 -6.01
C PHE A 159 4.58 3.00 -5.92
N THR A 160 4.03 3.41 -7.05
CA THR A 160 3.17 4.62 -7.15
C THR A 160 1.70 4.29 -7.22
N ASP A 161 1.35 3.14 -7.78
CA ASP A 161 -0.03 2.70 -7.98
C ASP A 161 -0.19 1.22 -7.71
N PHE A 162 -1.32 0.87 -7.13
CA PHE A 162 -1.74 -0.51 -6.95
C PHE A 162 -3.13 -0.74 -7.51
N TRP A 163 -3.32 -1.92 -8.08
CA TRP A 163 -4.62 -2.44 -8.51
C TRP A 163 -4.81 -3.80 -7.83
N LEU A 164 -5.83 -3.90 -6.99
CA LEU A 164 -6.16 -5.11 -6.26
C LEU A 164 -7.40 -5.73 -6.89
N GLU A 165 -7.25 -6.96 -7.37
CA GLU A 165 -8.34 -7.67 -8.04
C GLU A 165 -9.29 -8.28 -7.00
N ARG A 166 -10.57 -7.90 -7.09
CA ARG A 166 -11.61 -8.51 -6.28
C ARG A 166 -12.03 -9.83 -6.93
N ASN A 167 -11.87 -10.91 -6.20
CA ASN A 167 -12.28 -12.23 -6.66
C ASN A 167 -13.78 -12.45 -6.49
N ALA A 168 -14.40 -13.11 -7.48
CA ALA A 168 -15.80 -13.53 -7.41
C ALA A 168 -15.98 -14.87 -6.68
N GLU A 169 -14.91 -15.64 -6.51
CA GLU A 169 -14.90 -16.96 -5.90
C GLU A 169 -14.04 -17.00 -4.63
N THR A 170 -14.42 -17.84 -3.69
CA THR A 170 -13.59 -18.19 -2.51
C THR A 170 -12.41 -19.04 -2.95
N ASP A 171 -11.34 -19.02 -2.17
CA ASP A 171 -10.13 -19.84 -2.35
C ASP A 171 -9.31 -19.54 -3.62
N GLN A 172 -9.61 -18.47 -4.33
CA GLN A 172 -8.76 -17.99 -5.41
C GLN A 172 -7.61 -17.14 -4.88
N PRO A 173 -6.40 -17.28 -5.46
CA PRO A 173 -5.30 -16.39 -5.12
C PRO A 173 -5.67 -14.93 -5.37
N ILE A 174 -5.38 -14.07 -4.41
CA ILE A 174 -5.51 -12.63 -4.63
C ILE A 174 -4.43 -12.20 -5.61
N THR A 175 -4.83 -11.53 -6.68
CA THR A 175 -3.93 -10.93 -7.64
C THR A 175 -3.87 -9.42 -7.41
N LEU A 176 -2.67 -8.88 -7.34
CA LEU A 176 -2.48 -7.44 -7.30
C LEU A 176 -1.37 -7.03 -8.27
N TYR A 177 -1.52 -5.86 -8.83
CA TYR A 177 -0.55 -5.25 -9.73
C TYR A 177 0.00 -4.00 -9.06
N ALA A 178 1.30 -3.77 -9.20
CA ALA A 178 1.96 -2.56 -8.71
C ALA A 178 2.74 -1.91 -9.85
N LEU A 179 2.55 -0.61 -10.02
CA LEU A 179 3.39 0.21 -10.89
C LEU A 179 4.58 0.69 -10.08
N MET A 180 5.76 0.38 -10.55
CA MET A 180 7.03 0.88 -10.02
C MET A 180 7.57 1.95 -10.94
N ASP A 181 8.10 3.02 -10.36
CA ASP A 181 8.74 4.10 -11.12
C ASP A 181 9.94 4.69 -10.37
N SER A 182 10.97 5.07 -11.13
CA SER A 182 12.17 5.74 -10.63
C SER A 182 12.99 6.29 -11.81
N PRO A 183 14.06 7.07 -11.59
CA PRO A 183 14.90 7.58 -12.66
C PRO A 183 15.42 6.52 -13.63
N GLY A 184 15.79 5.35 -13.12
CA GLY A 184 16.41 4.27 -13.90
C GLY A 184 15.43 3.25 -14.44
N ILE A 185 14.20 3.16 -13.93
CA ILE A 185 13.28 2.10 -14.33
C ILE A 185 11.81 2.46 -14.10
N THR A 186 10.97 1.99 -15.03
CA THR A 186 9.52 1.92 -14.88
C THR A 186 9.04 0.50 -15.19
N GLY A 187 8.20 -0.07 -14.35
CA GLY A 187 7.75 -1.45 -14.54
C GLY A 187 6.44 -1.79 -13.84
N ILE A 188 5.85 -2.92 -14.23
CA ILE A 188 4.66 -3.49 -13.58
C ILE A 188 5.05 -4.80 -12.91
N TYR A 189 4.73 -4.90 -11.64
CA TYR A 189 4.81 -6.14 -10.87
C TYR A 189 3.43 -6.77 -10.75
N THR A 190 3.41 -8.10 -10.79
CA THR A 190 2.22 -8.89 -10.46
C THR A 190 2.55 -9.77 -9.26
N PHE A 191 1.76 -9.65 -8.21
CA PHE A 191 1.83 -10.49 -7.03
C PHE A 191 0.61 -11.40 -6.98
N LYS A 192 0.83 -12.65 -6.61
CA LYS A 192 -0.24 -13.63 -6.36
C LYS A 192 0.00 -14.29 -5.01
N THR A 193 -1.04 -14.37 -4.18
CA THR A 193 -0.97 -14.95 -2.83
C THR A 193 -1.53 -16.34 -2.80
#